data_6e4d406507821e544ae6219ac3725f52
#
_entry.id   6e4d406507821e544ae6219ac3725f52
#
_cell.length_a   1.000
_cell.length_b   1.000
_cell.length_c   1.000
_cell.angle_alpha   90.00
_cell.angle_beta   90.00
_cell.angle_gamma   90.00
#
_symmetry.space_group_name_H-M   'P 1'
#
loop_
_entity.id
_entity.type
_entity.pdbx_description
1 polymer ?
#
loop_
_entity_poly.entity_id
_entity_poly.type
_entity_poly.pdbx_seq_one_letter_code
_entity_poly.pdbx_strand_id
1 'polypeptide(L)'
;MLQYTFKTYIFGGVEHYVYGEAYADDTVISSQAVTFPDSLLSLAYMDIDTVEPIIQKLNDALWQLTLTQEQQYQQIACTLLDELAPYHIYFQQFRLDWKYRISRAMIFGQFTEDILPRKYLYELPETLRRMQTQIMELFKNVLDIDSGTETVSQRMAAYYKTAGDHAFHFHPQPVGFELINDEVFTEVLEPNSIYDLIDYHLRECVKREVKMRVCKNCGRYFSITGRANTGYCNRPFDSRGRTCKEVGAIAQWTLSKKDDDVFKDYRREYKKRFARMKAGTLPSQEFYAWSKKAREKKAACEAGEITGEGFREEKPDDK
;
A
#
# COMPACT_ATOMS: atom_id res chain seq x y z
N MET A 1 18.41 31.20 -10.71
CA MET A 1 17.07 30.78 -10.16
C MET A 1 17.07 29.28 -10.16
N LEU A 2 16.59 28.66 -9.07
CA LEU A 2 16.37 27.22 -9.01
C LEU A 2 15.42 26.83 -10.14
N GLN A 3 15.76 25.79 -10.87
CA GLN A 3 14.86 25.08 -11.77
C GLN A 3 14.77 23.64 -11.30
N TYR A 4 13.68 22.96 -11.59
CA TYR A 4 13.57 21.54 -11.27
C TYR A 4 12.91 20.79 -12.42
N THR A 5 13.11 19.50 -12.44
CA THR A 5 12.36 18.57 -13.27
C THR A 5 11.74 17.50 -12.39
N PHE A 6 10.53 17.08 -12.72
CA PHE A 6 9.92 15.90 -12.17
C PHE A 6 9.03 15.26 -13.25
N LYS A 7 9.38 14.06 -13.66
CA LYS A 7 8.68 13.30 -14.69
C LYS A 7 8.33 11.91 -14.17
N THR A 8 7.20 11.38 -14.59
CA THR A 8 6.82 9.98 -14.32
C THR A 8 6.21 9.33 -15.54
N TYR A 9 6.49 8.05 -15.71
CA TYR A 9 5.92 7.21 -16.76
C TYR A 9 5.82 5.76 -16.29
N ILE A 10 4.97 4.96 -16.95
CA ILE A 10 4.76 3.54 -16.62
C ILE A 10 5.15 2.70 -17.83
N PHE A 11 6.21 1.91 -17.67
CA PHE A 11 6.69 1.00 -18.70
C PHE A 11 6.99 -0.39 -18.13
N GLY A 12 6.61 -1.44 -18.83
CA GLY A 12 6.89 -2.82 -18.41
C GLY A 12 6.29 -3.23 -17.05
N GLY A 13 5.23 -2.54 -16.58
CA GLY A 13 4.65 -2.78 -15.25
C GLY A 13 5.43 -2.12 -14.10
N VAL A 14 6.28 -1.15 -14.43
CA VAL A 14 7.10 -0.39 -13.48
C VAL A 14 6.79 1.09 -13.63
N GLU A 15 6.62 1.78 -12.52
CA GLU A 15 6.57 3.23 -12.42
C GLU A 15 7.99 3.76 -12.37
N HIS A 16 8.30 4.69 -13.25
CA HIS A 16 9.59 5.37 -13.30
C HIS A 16 9.40 6.83 -12.91
N TYR A 17 10.24 7.31 -12.03
CA TYR A 17 10.31 8.69 -11.58
C TYR A 17 11.68 9.24 -11.88
N VAL A 18 11.74 10.35 -12.62
CA VAL A 18 12.97 11.07 -12.93
C VAL A 18 12.81 12.49 -12.40
N TYR A 19 13.66 12.88 -11.48
CA TYR A 19 13.53 14.17 -10.81
C TYR A 19 14.89 14.76 -10.44
N GLY A 20 14.95 16.09 -10.35
CA GLY A 20 16.18 16.74 -9.97
C GLY A 20 16.08 18.25 -9.87
N GLU A 21 17.12 18.86 -9.32
CA GLU A 21 17.29 20.30 -9.18
C GLU A 21 18.43 20.77 -10.09
N ALA A 22 18.24 21.92 -10.71
CA ALA A 22 19.26 22.58 -11.52
C ALA A 22 19.57 23.96 -10.94
N TYR A 23 20.84 24.19 -10.65
CA TYR A 23 21.38 25.46 -10.21
C TYR A 23 22.42 25.93 -11.23
N ALA A 24 22.11 26.96 -12.04
CA ALA A 24 22.99 27.49 -13.06
C ALA A 24 23.61 26.39 -13.96
N ASP A 25 24.83 25.99 -13.66
CA ASP A 25 25.59 25.01 -14.45
C ASP A 25 25.64 23.60 -13.83
N ASP A 26 25.01 23.40 -12.67
CA ASP A 26 24.99 22.10 -11.99
C ASP A 26 23.57 21.52 -11.97
N THR A 27 23.38 20.33 -12.54
CA THR A 27 22.11 19.61 -12.59
C THR A 27 22.27 18.25 -11.94
N VAL A 28 21.58 18.04 -10.83
CA VAL A 28 21.55 16.74 -10.15
C VAL A 28 20.24 16.05 -10.48
N ILE A 29 20.32 14.95 -11.24
CA ILE A 29 19.16 14.14 -11.60
C ILE A 29 19.22 12.81 -10.83
N SER A 30 18.10 12.44 -10.23
CA SER A 30 17.85 11.17 -9.58
C SER A 30 16.78 10.41 -10.32
N SER A 31 16.82 9.07 -10.25
CA SER A 31 15.78 8.21 -10.77
C SER A 31 15.37 7.17 -9.71
N GLN A 32 14.08 6.85 -9.70
CA GLN A 32 13.52 5.80 -8.85
C GLN A 32 12.55 4.96 -9.66
N ALA A 33 12.57 3.64 -9.44
CA ALA A 33 11.66 2.72 -10.07
C ALA A 33 10.87 1.96 -9.00
N VAL A 34 9.56 1.83 -9.19
CA VAL A 34 8.63 1.16 -8.27
C VAL A 34 7.70 0.26 -9.08
N THR A 35 7.37 -0.91 -8.56
CA THR A 35 6.37 -1.77 -9.22
C THR A 35 5.03 -1.05 -9.31
N PHE A 36 4.40 -1.04 -10.49
CA PHE A 36 3.08 -0.43 -10.65
C PHE A 36 1.99 -1.35 -10.07
N PRO A 37 1.06 -0.84 -9.25
CA PRO A 37 0.83 0.54 -8.78
C PRO A 37 1.25 0.75 -7.28
N ASP A 38 2.44 0.32 -6.89
CA ASP A 38 2.85 0.30 -5.48
C ASP A 38 3.01 1.71 -4.88
N SER A 39 3.31 2.75 -5.66
CA SER A 39 3.33 4.12 -5.15
C SER A 39 1.94 4.55 -4.69
N LEU A 40 0.91 4.29 -5.50
CA LEU A 40 -0.47 4.60 -5.14
C LEU A 40 -0.94 3.77 -3.93
N LEU A 41 -0.57 2.48 -3.88
CA LEU A 41 -0.86 1.61 -2.73
C LEU A 41 -0.15 2.08 -1.47
N SER A 42 1.10 2.56 -1.56
CA SER A 42 1.84 3.07 -0.40
C SER A 42 1.20 4.36 0.13
N LEU A 43 0.78 5.27 -0.76
CA LEU A 43 0.05 6.48 -0.36
C LEU A 43 -1.28 6.14 0.33
N ALA A 44 -2.06 5.19 -0.23
CA ALA A 44 -3.36 4.80 0.31
C ALA A 44 -3.28 4.25 1.76
N TYR A 45 -2.11 3.77 2.18
CA TYR A 45 -1.88 3.23 3.53
C TYR A 45 -0.85 4.01 4.35
N MET A 46 -0.43 5.18 3.86
CA MET A 46 0.49 6.04 4.59
C MET A 46 -0.20 6.62 5.83
N ASP A 47 0.50 6.62 6.95
CA ASP A 47 0.04 7.29 8.15
C ASP A 47 0.28 8.81 8.03
N ILE A 48 -0.80 9.55 7.78
CA ILE A 48 -0.75 11.00 7.62
C ILE A 48 -0.39 11.69 8.94
N ASP A 49 -0.74 11.12 10.09
CA ASP A 49 -0.45 11.71 11.40
C ASP A 49 1.07 11.80 11.65
N THR A 50 1.86 10.95 10.99
CA THR A 50 3.33 11.02 11.05
C THR A 50 3.89 12.24 10.32
N VAL A 51 3.31 12.66 9.20
CA VAL A 51 3.82 13.77 8.36
C VAL A 51 3.15 15.09 8.65
N GLU A 52 1.96 15.08 9.23
CA GLU A 52 1.19 16.28 9.55
C GLU A 52 1.96 17.30 10.42
N PRO A 53 2.70 16.91 11.48
CA PRO A 53 3.49 17.87 12.26
C PRO A 53 4.60 18.57 11.45
N ILE A 54 5.17 17.87 10.45
CA ILE A 54 6.19 18.45 9.55
C ILE A 54 5.52 19.49 8.66
N ILE A 55 4.34 19.17 8.10
CA ILE A 55 3.57 20.08 7.24
C ILE A 55 3.13 21.31 8.01
N GLN A 56 2.68 21.17 9.27
CA GLN A 56 2.31 22.29 10.13
C GLN A 56 3.50 23.22 10.39
N LYS A 57 4.65 22.67 10.79
CA LYS A 57 5.89 23.45 10.98
C LYS A 57 6.33 24.17 9.69
N LEU A 58 6.19 23.50 8.55
CA LEU A 58 6.48 24.09 7.23
C LEU A 58 5.55 25.30 6.97
N ASN A 59 4.26 25.17 7.24
CA ASN A 59 3.30 26.28 7.10
C ASN A 59 3.64 27.45 8.02
N ASP A 60 4.05 27.19 9.27
CA ASP A 60 4.48 28.23 10.22
C ASP A 60 5.77 28.91 9.75
N ALA A 61 6.75 28.16 9.25
CA ALA A 61 7.98 28.72 8.70
C ALA A 61 7.72 29.61 7.48
N LEU A 62 6.82 29.20 6.59
CA LEU A 62 6.41 30.00 5.43
C LEU A 62 5.60 31.23 5.82
N TRP A 63 4.82 31.15 6.90
CA TRP A 63 4.16 32.32 7.46
C TRP A 63 5.18 33.36 7.94
N GLN A 64 6.17 32.94 8.73
CA GLN A 64 7.25 33.81 9.19
C GLN A 64 8.06 34.38 8.01
N LEU A 65 8.38 33.53 7.02
CA LEU A 65 9.05 33.98 5.79
C LEU A 65 8.26 35.08 5.07
N THR A 66 6.93 34.94 4.98
CA THR A 66 6.07 35.93 4.34
C THR A 66 6.09 37.26 5.10
N LEU A 67 6.13 37.23 6.44
CA LEU A 67 6.11 38.43 7.28
C LEU A 67 7.45 39.15 7.33
N THR A 68 8.54 38.39 7.47
CA THR A 68 9.87 38.94 7.79
C THR A 68 10.82 39.00 6.59
N GLN A 69 10.59 38.12 5.59
CA GLN A 69 11.45 37.92 4.42
C GLN A 69 12.89 37.49 4.80
N GLU A 70 13.06 36.94 6.02
CA GLU A 70 14.37 36.57 6.53
C GLU A 70 14.84 35.20 5.99
N GLN A 71 16.10 35.12 5.58
CA GLN A 71 16.70 33.92 5.02
C GLN A 71 16.67 32.71 5.95
N GLN A 72 16.67 32.92 7.29
CA GLN A 72 16.57 31.83 8.24
C GLN A 72 15.28 31.00 8.07
N TYR A 73 14.13 31.65 7.80
CA TYR A 73 12.86 30.94 7.60
C TYR A 73 12.80 30.24 6.25
N GLN A 74 13.49 30.76 5.23
CA GLN A 74 13.71 30.03 3.98
C GLN A 74 14.49 28.73 4.23
N GLN A 75 15.56 28.78 5.02
CA GLN A 75 16.39 27.59 5.34
C GLN A 75 15.57 26.56 6.14
N ILE A 76 14.81 27.02 7.14
CA ILE A 76 13.93 26.15 7.93
C ILE A 76 12.90 25.45 7.01
N ALA A 77 12.24 26.21 6.14
CA ALA A 77 11.25 25.65 5.23
C ALA A 77 11.86 24.63 4.27
N CYS A 78 13.03 24.90 3.70
CA CYS A 78 13.74 23.97 2.82
C CYS A 78 14.16 22.69 3.58
N THR A 79 14.62 22.81 4.82
CA THR A 79 14.97 21.64 5.67
C THR A 79 13.73 20.77 5.95
N LEU A 80 12.59 21.36 6.27
CA LEU A 80 11.35 20.63 6.49
C LEU A 80 10.83 19.94 5.22
N LEU A 81 11.01 20.54 4.06
CA LEU A 81 10.72 19.90 2.78
C LEU A 81 11.62 18.69 2.51
N ASP A 82 12.91 18.79 2.85
CA ASP A 82 13.85 17.67 2.76
C ASP A 82 13.54 16.56 3.79
N GLU A 83 13.03 16.90 4.98
CA GLU A 83 12.55 15.96 5.99
C GLU A 83 11.29 15.23 5.52
N LEU A 84 10.38 15.90 4.83
CA LEU A 84 9.12 15.33 4.32
C LEU A 84 9.32 14.38 3.13
N ALA A 85 10.26 14.69 2.25
CA ALA A 85 10.44 14.00 0.97
C ALA A 85 10.65 12.48 1.07
N PRO A 86 11.37 11.91 2.06
CA PRO A 86 11.60 10.47 2.16
C PRO A 86 10.35 9.65 2.52
N TYR A 87 9.30 10.26 3.05
CA TYR A 87 8.09 9.52 3.45
C TYR A 87 7.32 8.93 2.28
N HIS A 88 7.34 9.60 1.11
CA HIS A 88 6.69 9.11 -0.09
C HIS A 88 7.27 9.74 -1.36
N ILE A 89 7.33 8.99 -2.48
CA ILE A 89 7.87 9.50 -3.75
C ILE A 89 7.12 10.74 -4.26
N TYR A 90 5.81 10.87 -3.98
CA TYR A 90 5.04 12.06 -4.36
C TYR A 90 5.45 13.31 -3.58
N PHE A 91 6.03 13.16 -2.39
CA PHE A 91 6.62 14.28 -1.66
C PHE A 91 7.94 14.78 -2.25
N GLN A 92 8.59 13.99 -3.12
CA GLN A 92 9.73 14.52 -3.90
C GLN A 92 9.26 15.60 -4.88
N GLN A 93 8.16 15.39 -5.59
CA GLN A 93 7.55 16.40 -6.45
C GLN A 93 7.18 17.65 -5.63
N PHE A 94 6.48 17.45 -4.51
CA PHE A 94 6.08 18.51 -3.60
C PHE A 94 7.29 19.31 -3.09
N ARG A 95 8.36 18.63 -2.66
CA ARG A 95 9.61 19.26 -2.22
C ARG A 95 10.20 20.18 -3.29
N LEU A 96 10.30 19.66 -4.51
CA LEU A 96 10.89 20.39 -5.63
C LEU A 96 10.07 21.62 -6.02
N ASP A 97 8.75 21.46 -6.14
CA ASP A 97 7.85 22.56 -6.47
C ASP A 97 7.89 23.66 -5.39
N TRP A 98 7.84 23.29 -4.11
CA TRP A 98 7.88 24.26 -3.03
C TRP A 98 9.24 24.95 -2.88
N LYS A 99 10.34 24.26 -3.04
CA LYS A 99 11.67 24.89 -3.08
C LYS A 99 11.78 25.89 -4.23
N TYR A 100 11.26 25.55 -5.40
CA TYR A 100 11.19 26.45 -6.54
C TYR A 100 10.36 27.70 -6.22
N ARG A 101 9.16 27.55 -5.65
CA ARG A 101 8.27 28.64 -5.24
C ARG A 101 8.93 29.55 -4.21
N ILE A 102 9.55 28.98 -3.18
CA ILE A 102 10.29 29.71 -2.15
C ILE A 102 11.44 30.51 -2.78
N SER A 103 12.25 29.87 -3.63
CA SER A 103 13.34 30.54 -4.35
C SER A 103 12.83 31.72 -5.20
N ARG A 104 11.73 31.51 -5.91
CA ARG A 104 11.07 32.54 -6.71
C ARG A 104 10.57 33.69 -5.86
N ALA A 105 9.90 33.41 -4.75
CA ALA A 105 9.42 34.42 -3.81
C ALA A 105 10.55 35.30 -3.28
N MET A 106 11.67 34.68 -2.89
CA MET A 106 12.86 35.39 -2.39
C MET A 106 13.53 36.25 -3.46
N ILE A 107 13.68 35.75 -4.68
CA ILE A 107 14.34 36.51 -5.77
C ILE A 107 13.55 37.73 -6.19
N PHE A 108 12.22 37.59 -6.30
CA PHE A 108 11.36 38.67 -6.79
C PHE A 108 10.70 39.51 -5.68
N GLY A 109 10.90 39.17 -4.41
CA GLY A 109 10.27 39.83 -3.28
C GLY A 109 8.73 39.67 -3.28
N GLN A 110 8.19 38.57 -3.84
CA GLN A 110 6.77 38.34 -4.04
C GLN A 110 6.27 37.18 -3.16
N PHE A 111 5.71 37.50 -2.02
CA PHE A 111 5.22 36.52 -1.02
C PHE A 111 3.70 36.46 -1.02
N THR A 112 3.10 36.32 -2.21
CA THR A 112 1.64 36.22 -2.38
C THR A 112 1.13 34.79 -2.27
N GLU A 113 -0.17 34.61 -2.04
CA GLU A 113 -0.83 33.29 -1.98
C GLU A 113 -0.72 32.53 -3.32
N ASP A 114 -0.62 33.24 -4.45
CA ASP A 114 -0.43 32.62 -5.79
C ASP A 114 0.96 31.94 -5.93
N ILE A 115 1.97 32.51 -5.26
CA ILE A 115 3.34 31.97 -5.30
C ILE A 115 3.57 30.97 -4.18
N LEU A 116 3.10 31.29 -2.96
CA LEU A 116 3.20 30.45 -1.77
C LEU A 116 1.80 30.16 -1.23
N PRO A 117 1.09 29.15 -1.80
CA PRO A 117 -0.31 28.87 -1.45
C PRO A 117 -0.42 28.19 -0.08
N ARG A 118 -0.31 28.98 0.99
CA ARG A 118 -0.30 28.49 2.38
C ARG A 118 -1.63 27.88 2.81
N LYS A 119 -2.74 28.34 2.25
CA LYS A 119 -4.05 27.74 2.49
C LYS A 119 -4.05 26.27 2.01
N TYR A 120 -3.53 26.01 0.81
CA TYR A 120 -3.38 24.66 0.30
C TYR A 120 -2.50 23.79 1.22
N LEU A 121 -1.38 24.35 1.71
CA LEU A 121 -0.49 23.64 2.61
C LEU A 121 -1.16 23.30 3.95
N TYR A 122 -1.92 24.24 4.50
CA TYR A 122 -2.69 24.03 5.73
C TYR A 122 -3.74 22.92 5.58
N GLU A 123 -4.42 22.86 4.44
CA GLU A 123 -5.46 21.88 4.14
C GLU A 123 -4.89 20.52 3.64
N LEU A 124 -3.59 20.45 3.36
CA LEU A 124 -2.97 19.27 2.73
C LEU A 124 -3.16 17.96 3.51
N PRO A 125 -2.98 17.90 4.85
CA PRO A 125 -3.18 16.64 5.59
C PRO A 125 -4.59 16.10 5.43
N GLU A 126 -5.61 16.92 5.58
CA GLU A 126 -7.01 16.53 5.42
C GLU A 126 -7.34 16.16 3.97
N THR A 127 -6.77 16.89 3.02
CA THR A 127 -6.89 16.57 1.60
C THR A 127 -6.29 15.19 1.28
N LEU A 128 -5.13 14.86 1.85
CA LEU A 128 -4.52 13.54 1.68
C LEU A 128 -5.38 12.42 2.30
N ARG A 129 -5.95 12.61 3.49
CA ARG A 129 -6.88 11.63 4.10
C ARG A 129 -8.11 11.39 3.22
N ARG A 130 -8.68 12.47 2.67
CA ARG A 130 -9.81 12.36 1.72
C ARG A 130 -9.39 11.60 0.45
N MET A 131 -8.24 11.91 -0.12
CA MET A 131 -7.72 11.20 -1.29
C MET A 131 -7.47 9.71 -1.00
N GLN A 132 -6.92 9.37 0.16
CA GLN A 132 -6.76 7.98 0.60
C GLN A 132 -8.10 7.25 0.63
N THR A 133 -9.14 7.88 1.16
CA THR A 133 -10.51 7.33 1.18
C THR A 133 -11.02 7.10 -0.23
N GLN A 134 -10.89 8.07 -1.13
CA GLN A 134 -11.33 7.97 -2.52
C GLN A 134 -10.57 6.89 -3.31
N ILE A 135 -9.26 6.75 -3.09
CA ILE A 135 -8.44 5.67 -3.67
C ILE A 135 -8.96 4.31 -3.21
N MET A 136 -9.20 4.16 -1.91
CA MET A 136 -9.68 2.90 -1.33
C MET A 136 -11.09 2.54 -1.80
N GLU A 137 -11.98 3.51 -1.94
CA GLU A 137 -13.32 3.31 -2.50
C GLU A 137 -13.26 2.87 -3.97
N LEU A 138 -12.39 3.48 -4.77
CA LEU A 138 -12.20 3.08 -6.17
C LEU A 138 -11.61 1.66 -6.25
N PHE A 139 -10.64 1.31 -5.42
CA PHE A 139 -10.15 -0.07 -5.35
C PHE A 139 -11.27 -1.05 -5.03
N LYS A 140 -12.05 -0.78 -3.98
CA LYS A 140 -13.15 -1.63 -3.50
C LYS A 140 -14.26 -1.79 -4.53
N ASN A 141 -14.72 -0.69 -5.11
CA ASN A 141 -15.93 -0.69 -5.93
C ASN A 141 -15.65 -0.96 -7.41
N VAL A 142 -14.42 -0.73 -7.89
CA VAL A 142 -14.09 -0.80 -9.30
C VAL A 142 -13.07 -1.88 -9.63
N LEU A 143 -11.96 -1.96 -8.88
CA LEU A 143 -10.80 -2.78 -9.25
C LEU A 143 -10.72 -4.11 -8.48
N ASP A 144 -11.45 -4.28 -7.38
CA ASP A 144 -11.45 -5.53 -6.61
C ASP A 144 -12.12 -6.65 -7.41
N ILE A 145 -11.36 -7.72 -7.67
CA ILE A 145 -11.84 -8.86 -8.47
C ILE A 145 -12.84 -9.74 -7.72
N ASP A 146 -12.92 -9.63 -6.41
CA ASP A 146 -13.83 -10.41 -5.57
C ASP A 146 -15.18 -9.67 -5.37
N SER A 147 -15.33 -8.43 -5.87
CA SER A 147 -16.51 -7.58 -5.68
C SER A 147 -17.64 -7.80 -6.71
N GLY A 148 -17.40 -8.53 -7.81
CA GLY A 148 -18.41 -8.79 -8.84
C GLY A 148 -17.83 -9.32 -10.14
N THR A 149 -18.72 -9.63 -11.08
CA THR A 149 -18.39 -10.16 -12.42
C THR A 149 -18.48 -9.11 -13.53
N GLU A 150 -18.93 -7.90 -13.20
CA GLU A 150 -19.08 -6.80 -14.14
C GLU A 150 -17.72 -6.30 -14.63
N THR A 151 -17.69 -5.71 -15.80
CA THR A 151 -16.48 -5.08 -16.36
C THR A 151 -16.08 -3.85 -15.54
N VAL A 152 -14.80 -3.47 -15.59
CA VAL A 152 -14.28 -2.26 -14.91
C VAL A 152 -15.08 -1.02 -15.34
N SER A 153 -15.44 -0.91 -16.63
CA SER A 153 -16.25 0.21 -17.15
C SER A 153 -17.65 0.26 -16.51
N GLN A 154 -18.32 -0.88 -16.37
CA GLN A 154 -19.63 -0.95 -15.73
C GLN A 154 -19.56 -0.60 -14.24
N ARG A 155 -18.55 -1.10 -13.54
CA ARG A 155 -18.29 -0.79 -12.13
C ARG A 155 -17.95 0.69 -11.92
N MET A 156 -17.15 1.30 -12.83
CA MET A 156 -16.90 2.75 -12.81
C MET A 156 -18.20 3.55 -12.92
N ALA A 157 -19.08 3.19 -13.90
CA ALA A 157 -20.37 3.87 -14.06
C ALA A 157 -21.26 3.73 -12.80
N ALA A 158 -21.28 2.56 -12.17
CA ALA A 158 -22.01 2.32 -10.93
C ALA A 158 -21.42 3.13 -9.76
N TYR A 159 -20.08 3.14 -9.62
CA TYR A 159 -19.37 3.89 -8.59
C TYR A 159 -19.69 5.39 -8.67
N TYR A 160 -19.60 6.02 -9.84
CA TYR A 160 -19.93 7.44 -10.00
C TYR A 160 -21.39 7.77 -9.69
N LYS A 161 -22.33 6.88 -10.05
CA LYS A 161 -23.75 7.05 -9.71
C LYS A 161 -24.01 6.99 -8.20
N THR A 162 -23.23 6.21 -7.47
CA THR A 162 -23.43 5.98 -6.04
C THR A 162 -22.67 6.98 -5.19
N ALA A 163 -21.41 7.27 -5.54
CA ALA A 163 -20.54 8.14 -4.77
C ALA A 163 -20.83 9.64 -5.01
N GLY A 164 -21.39 10.00 -6.19
CA GLY A 164 -21.70 11.40 -6.52
C GLY A 164 -20.48 12.31 -6.36
N ASP A 165 -20.64 13.40 -5.64
CA ASP A 165 -19.58 14.39 -5.41
C ASP A 165 -18.42 13.88 -4.53
N HIS A 166 -18.59 12.72 -3.86
CA HIS A 166 -17.52 12.09 -3.10
C HIS A 166 -16.58 11.23 -3.96
N ALA A 167 -16.97 10.95 -5.21
CA ALA A 167 -16.12 10.20 -6.14
C ALA A 167 -14.80 10.94 -6.41
N PHE A 168 -13.75 10.19 -6.74
CA PHE A 168 -12.53 10.80 -7.25
C PHE A 168 -12.78 11.42 -8.63
N HIS A 169 -12.48 12.71 -8.78
CA HIS A 169 -12.68 13.43 -10.04
C HIS A 169 -11.40 13.47 -10.86
N PHE A 170 -11.41 12.81 -12.01
CA PHE A 170 -10.30 12.88 -12.95
C PHE A 170 -10.30 14.20 -13.72
N HIS A 171 -9.13 14.84 -13.80
CA HIS A 171 -8.94 16.09 -14.52
C HIS A 171 -8.12 15.87 -15.81
N PRO A 172 -8.21 16.76 -16.82
CA PRO A 172 -7.28 16.75 -17.93
C PRO A 172 -5.83 16.81 -17.43
N GLN A 173 -4.98 15.89 -17.91
CA GLN A 173 -3.58 15.79 -17.51
C GLN A 173 -2.66 16.31 -18.62
N PRO A 174 -1.60 17.08 -18.30
CA PRO A 174 -0.57 17.49 -19.25
C PRO A 174 0.36 16.31 -19.53
N VAL A 175 -0.06 15.40 -20.38
CA VAL A 175 0.72 14.22 -20.75
C VAL A 175 1.34 14.43 -22.10
N GLY A 176 2.66 14.27 -22.19
CA GLY A 176 3.42 14.26 -23.42
C GLY A 176 3.85 12.86 -23.84
N PHE A 177 4.48 12.75 -25.02
CA PHE A 177 5.16 11.53 -25.44
C PHE A 177 6.64 11.84 -25.61
N GLU A 178 7.49 11.04 -24.96
CA GLU A 178 8.94 11.20 -25.03
C GLU A 178 9.65 9.89 -25.38
N LEU A 179 10.79 10.04 -26.05
CA LEU A 179 11.75 8.95 -26.22
C LEU A 179 12.70 8.94 -25.04
N ILE A 180 12.60 7.92 -24.20
CA ILE A 180 13.40 7.78 -22.98
C ILE A 180 14.62 6.91 -23.30
N ASN A 181 15.83 7.45 -23.04
CA ASN A 181 17.11 6.77 -23.22
C ASN A 181 17.29 6.14 -24.62
N ASP A 182 16.73 6.76 -25.66
CA ASP A 182 16.75 6.30 -27.05
C ASP A 182 16.12 4.91 -27.32
N GLU A 183 15.42 4.35 -26.33
CA GLU A 183 14.89 2.97 -26.41
C GLU A 183 13.36 2.90 -26.22
N VAL A 184 12.79 3.75 -25.34
CA VAL A 184 11.40 3.64 -24.94
C VAL A 184 10.64 4.90 -25.32
N PHE A 185 9.73 4.81 -26.29
CA PHE A 185 8.78 5.88 -26.60
C PHE A 185 7.50 5.65 -25.81
N THR A 186 7.21 6.53 -24.85
CA THR A 186 6.10 6.35 -23.92
C THR A 186 5.45 7.67 -23.52
N GLU A 187 4.23 7.55 -22.98
CA GLU A 187 3.50 8.65 -22.36
C GLU A 187 4.20 9.06 -21.04
N VAL A 188 4.48 10.35 -20.89
CA VAL A 188 5.17 10.93 -19.74
C VAL A 188 4.32 12.03 -19.13
N LEU A 189 4.12 11.99 -17.82
CA LEU A 189 3.48 13.05 -17.06
C LEU A 189 4.55 13.96 -16.43
N GLU A 190 4.38 15.27 -16.58
CA GLU A 190 5.07 16.31 -15.79
C GLU A 190 4.06 16.90 -14.78
N PRO A 191 3.97 16.36 -13.55
CA PRO A 191 2.95 16.75 -12.61
C PRO A 191 3.22 18.13 -11.99
N ASN A 192 2.16 18.92 -11.80
CA ASN A 192 2.21 20.18 -11.08
C ASN A 192 1.87 20.02 -9.58
N SER A 193 1.33 18.86 -9.18
CA SER A 193 0.87 18.60 -7.82
C SER A 193 0.86 17.11 -7.48
N ILE A 194 0.73 16.80 -6.19
CA ILE A 194 0.47 15.42 -5.72
C ILE A 194 -0.84 14.89 -6.31
N TYR A 195 -1.84 15.75 -6.50
CA TYR A 195 -3.11 15.35 -7.10
C TYR A 195 -2.94 14.81 -8.51
N ASP A 196 -2.11 15.45 -9.34
CA ASP A 196 -1.84 14.99 -10.70
C ASP A 196 -1.21 13.58 -10.71
N LEU A 197 -0.32 13.32 -9.75
CA LEU A 197 0.28 11.99 -9.59
C LEU A 197 -0.76 10.94 -9.20
N ILE A 198 -1.65 11.25 -8.25
CA ILE A 198 -2.74 10.36 -7.85
C ILE A 198 -3.68 10.10 -9.02
N ASP A 199 -4.13 11.17 -9.70
CA ASP A 199 -5.02 11.08 -10.87
C ASP A 199 -4.39 10.18 -11.96
N TYR A 200 -3.13 10.45 -12.33
CA TYR A 200 -2.43 9.69 -13.35
C TYR A 200 -2.36 8.19 -13.01
N HIS A 201 -1.91 7.85 -11.81
CA HIS A 201 -1.78 6.45 -11.41
C HIS A 201 -3.13 5.74 -11.24
N LEU A 202 -4.16 6.42 -10.71
CA LEU A 202 -5.53 5.87 -10.66
C LEU A 202 -6.09 5.63 -12.05
N ARG A 203 -5.93 6.60 -12.96
CA ARG A 203 -6.34 6.53 -14.36
C ARG A 203 -5.69 5.32 -15.05
N GLU A 204 -4.38 5.15 -14.85
CA GLU A 204 -3.66 4.02 -15.40
C GLU A 204 -4.11 2.67 -14.79
N CYS A 205 -4.45 2.64 -13.49
CA CYS A 205 -5.06 1.46 -12.88
C CYS A 205 -6.39 1.08 -13.55
N VAL A 206 -7.24 2.06 -13.86
CA VAL A 206 -8.54 1.85 -14.53
C VAL A 206 -8.32 1.47 -16.00
N LYS A 207 -7.48 2.20 -16.74
CA LYS A 207 -7.18 1.94 -18.18
C LYS A 207 -6.60 0.53 -18.39
N ARG A 208 -5.75 0.07 -17.50
CA ARG A 208 -5.09 -1.25 -17.57
C ARG A 208 -5.89 -2.35 -16.87
N GLU A 209 -7.06 -2.04 -16.34
CA GLU A 209 -7.92 -2.96 -15.58
C GLU A 209 -7.13 -3.72 -14.50
N VAL A 210 -6.35 -2.98 -13.70
CA VAL A 210 -5.51 -3.56 -12.66
C VAL A 210 -6.36 -4.35 -11.68
N LYS A 211 -6.01 -5.63 -11.52
CA LYS A 211 -6.73 -6.53 -10.61
C LYS A 211 -6.25 -6.30 -9.18
N MET A 212 -7.12 -5.81 -8.33
CA MET A 212 -6.88 -5.62 -6.90
C MET A 212 -7.52 -6.72 -6.08
N ARG A 213 -6.94 -7.04 -4.94
CA ARG A 213 -7.49 -7.95 -3.93
C ARG A 213 -7.04 -7.57 -2.53
N VAL A 214 -7.89 -7.86 -1.54
CA VAL A 214 -7.52 -7.73 -0.13
C VAL A 214 -6.65 -8.91 0.29
N CYS A 215 -5.49 -8.63 0.87
CA CYS A 215 -4.58 -9.65 1.39
C CYS A 215 -5.19 -10.34 2.62
N LYS A 216 -5.33 -11.66 2.58
CA LYS A 216 -5.92 -12.47 3.67
C LYS A 216 -5.12 -12.43 4.98
N ASN A 217 -3.85 -11.99 4.95
CA ASN A 217 -3.02 -11.90 6.15
C ASN A 217 -3.02 -10.51 6.78
N CYS A 218 -2.81 -9.43 6.01
CA CYS A 218 -2.69 -8.06 6.55
C CYS A 218 -3.91 -7.17 6.31
N GLY A 219 -4.93 -7.64 5.57
CA GLY A 219 -6.16 -6.87 5.29
C GLY A 219 -5.99 -5.71 4.31
N ARG A 220 -4.80 -5.50 3.72
CA ARG A 220 -4.53 -4.39 2.80
C ARG A 220 -4.70 -4.82 1.35
N TYR A 221 -5.16 -3.91 0.48
CA TYR A 221 -5.19 -4.13 -0.96
C TYR A 221 -3.80 -4.34 -1.54
N PHE A 222 -3.70 -5.17 -2.57
CA PHE A 222 -2.50 -5.35 -3.39
C PHE A 222 -2.91 -5.67 -4.83
N SER A 223 -2.02 -5.36 -5.78
CA SER A 223 -2.21 -5.69 -7.19
C SER A 223 -1.83 -7.14 -7.47
N ILE A 224 -2.64 -7.84 -8.26
CA ILE A 224 -2.36 -9.20 -8.70
C ILE A 224 -1.60 -9.11 -10.02
N THR A 225 -0.28 -9.33 -9.95
CA THR A 225 0.60 -9.34 -11.14
C THR A 225 0.88 -10.75 -11.69
N GLY A 226 0.34 -11.80 -11.05
CA GLY A 226 0.58 -13.20 -11.39
C GLY A 226 -0.69 -14.03 -11.45
N ARG A 227 -0.70 -15.19 -10.78
CA ARG A 227 -1.85 -16.10 -10.77
C ARG A 227 -3.05 -15.46 -10.09
N ALA A 228 -4.22 -15.53 -10.74
CA ALA A 228 -5.47 -14.93 -10.25
C ALA A 228 -5.93 -15.42 -8.86
N ASN A 229 -5.50 -16.60 -8.42
CA ASN A 229 -5.85 -17.15 -7.10
C ASN A 229 -4.91 -16.72 -5.96
N THR A 230 -3.95 -15.81 -6.20
CA THR A 230 -3.05 -15.29 -5.17
C THR A 230 -3.84 -14.55 -4.10
N GLY A 231 -3.82 -15.03 -2.86
CA GLY A 231 -4.56 -14.45 -1.72
C GLY A 231 -3.71 -13.64 -0.75
N TYR A 232 -2.40 -13.49 -0.99
CA TYR A 232 -1.44 -12.85 -0.09
C TYR A 232 -0.50 -11.93 -0.87
N CYS A 233 -0.20 -10.77 -0.31
CA CYS A 233 0.73 -9.80 -0.87
C CYS A 233 2.20 -10.14 -0.54
N ASN A 234 3.13 -9.46 -1.22
CA ASN A 234 4.57 -9.59 -0.98
C ASN A 234 5.13 -8.57 0.04
N ARG A 235 4.27 -7.81 0.74
CA ARG A 235 4.74 -6.83 1.75
C ARG A 235 5.39 -7.55 2.93
N PRO A 236 6.46 -6.99 3.50
CA PRO A 236 7.02 -7.44 4.77
C PRO A 236 5.93 -7.45 5.85
N PHE A 237 5.86 -8.53 6.62
CA PHE A 237 4.83 -8.71 7.67
C PHE A 237 5.41 -8.66 9.08
N ASP A 238 6.62 -9.16 9.25
CA ASP A 238 7.25 -9.22 10.57
C ASP A 238 8.66 -8.60 10.59
N SER A 239 9.22 -8.48 11.79
CA SER A 239 10.55 -7.92 12.02
C SER A 239 11.70 -8.73 11.39
N ARG A 240 11.41 -9.96 10.91
CA ARG A 240 12.37 -10.81 10.18
C ARG A 240 12.32 -10.59 8.66
N GLY A 241 11.49 -9.64 8.20
CA GLY A 241 11.32 -9.34 6.78
C GLY A 241 10.54 -10.37 5.98
N ARG A 242 9.89 -11.36 6.64
CA ARG A 242 9.04 -12.33 5.93
C ARG A 242 7.79 -11.65 5.41
N THR A 243 7.40 -11.99 4.18
CA THR A 243 6.24 -11.42 3.50
C THR A 243 4.93 -12.06 3.95
N CYS A 244 3.80 -11.37 3.69
CA CYS A 244 2.47 -11.96 3.89
C CYS A 244 2.28 -13.25 3.11
N LYS A 245 2.91 -13.40 1.94
CA LYS A 245 2.84 -14.61 1.12
C LYS A 245 3.53 -15.79 1.79
N GLU A 246 4.66 -15.56 2.49
CA GLU A 246 5.42 -16.60 3.17
C GLU A 246 4.76 -17.06 4.48
N VAL A 247 4.13 -16.15 5.21
CA VAL A 247 3.56 -16.45 6.53
C VAL A 247 2.05 -16.63 6.53
N GLY A 248 1.34 -16.06 5.56
CA GLY A 248 -0.12 -15.89 5.59
C GLY A 248 -0.88 -17.21 5.61
N ALA A 249 -0.50 -18.19 4.82
CA ALA A 249 -1.17 -19.49 4.81
C ALA A 249 -1.06 -20.19 6.17
N ILE A 250 0.13 -20.16 6.79
CA ILE A 250 0.37 -20.76 8.11
C ILE A 250 -0.35 -19.97 9.20
N ALA A 251 -0.33 -18.66 9.14
CA ALA A 251 -1.01 -17.79 10.11
C ALA A 251 -2.53 -17.99 10.07
N GLN A 252 -3.14 -18.00 8.89
CA GLN A 252 -4.58 -18.25 8.73
C GLN A 252 -4.98 -19.66 9.19
N TRP A 253 -4.19 -20.66 8.83
CA TRP A 253 -4.41 -22.02 9.34
C TRP A 253 -4.32 -22.07 10.87
N THR A 254 -3.32 -21.40 11.47
CA THR A 254 -3.17 -21.35 12.94
C THR A 254 -4.37 -20.62 13.59
N LEU A 255 -4.83 -19.51 13.00
CA LEU A 255 -6.02 -18.78 13.48
C LEU A 255 -7.28 -19.63 13.36
N SER A 256 -7.50 -20.32 12.24
CA SER A 256 -8.68 -21.19 12.06
C SER A 256 -8.70 -22.37 13.02
N LYS A 257 -7.53 -22.79 13.54
CA LYS A 257 -7.42 -23.87 14.52
C LYS A 257 -7.33 -23.38 15.97
N LYS A 258 -7.34 -22.05 16.20
CA LYS A 258 -7.21 -21.49 17.56
C LYS A 258 -8.40 -21.87 18.44
N ASP A 259 -9.60 -21.92 17.87
CA ASP A 259 -10.85 -22.21 18.60
C ASP A 259 -11.39 -23.63 18.30
N ASP A 260 -10.62 -24.44 17.57
CA ASP A 260 -10.95 -25.84 17.24
C ASP A 260 -10.46 -26.74 18.38
N ASP A 261 -11.33 -26.97 19.35
CA ASP A 261 -11.02 -27.81 20.52
C ASP A 261 -10.79 -29.29 20.14
N VAL A 262 -11.46 -29.80 19.11
CA VAL A 262 -11.26 -31.15 18.58
C VAL A 262 -9.85 -31.30 18.03
N PHE A 263 -9.39 -30.30 17.26
CA PHE A 263 -8.01 -30.26 16.76
C PHE A 263 -6.97 -30.17 17.87
N LYS A 264 -7.21 -29.34 18.92
CA LYS A 264 -6.30 -29.23 20.07
C LYS A 264 -6.19 -30.56 20.81
N ASP A 265 -7.32 -31.21 21.07
CA ASP A 265 -7.36 -32.50 21.75
C ASP A 265 -6.68 -33.60 20.93
N TYR A 266 -6.97 -33.68 19.61
CA TYR A 266 -6.28 -34.58 18.70
C TYR A 266 -4.76 -34.36 18.73
N ARG A 267 -4.30 -33.11 18.63
CA ARG A 267 -2.88 -32.78 18.59
C ARG A 267 -2.15 -33.10 19.89
N ARG A 268 -2.81 -32.90 21.03
CA ARG A 268 -2.28 -33.24 22.36
C ARG A 268 -2.07 -34.74 22.49
N GLU A 269 -3.08 -35.54 22.14
CA GLU A 269 -2.99 -37.00 22.20
C GLU A 269 -1.98 -37.55 21.19
N TYR A 270 -1.94 -37.01 19.99
CA TYR A 270 -0.96 -37.38 18.98
C TYR A 270 0.48 -37.21 19.49
N LYS A 271 0.79 -36.04 20.07
CA LYS A 271 2.10 -35.75 20.64
C LYS A 271 2.47 -36.68 21.79
N LYS A 272 1.54 -36.96 22.69
CA LYS A 272 1.71 -37.88 23.84
C LYS A 272 2.07 -39.27 23.33
N ARG A 273 1.29 -39.82 22.41
CA ARG A 273 1.50 -41.17 21.86
C ARG A 273 2.74 -41.27 20.97
N PHE A 274 3.03 -40.26 20.19
CA PHE A 274 4.26 -40.20 19.38
C PHE A 274 5.52 -40.19 20.25
N ALA A 275 5.49 -39.45 21.37
CA ALA A 275 6.62 -39.48 22.32
C ALA A 275 6.80 -40.88 22.95
N ARG A 276 5.71 -41.58 23.33
CA ARG A 276 5.74 -42.95 23.83
C ARG A 276 6.28 -43.95 22.79
N MET A 277 5.88 -43.78 21.53
CA MET A 277 6.41 -44.59 20.42
C MET A 277 7.92 -44.39 20.24
N LYS A 278 8.35 -43.11 20.27
CA LYS A 278 9.81 -42.80 20.19
C LYS A 278 10.60 -43.34 21.38
N ALA A 279 10.01 -43.36 22.56
CA ALA A 279 10.62 -43.91 23.78
C ALA A 279 10.57 -45.47 23.84
N GLY A 280 9.98 -46.12 22.83
CA GLY A 280 9.84 -47.57 22.77
C GLY A 280 8.78 -48.16 23.71
N THR A 281 7.98 -47.31 24.39
CA THR A 281 6.93 -47.76 25.32
C THR A 281 5.57 -47.97 24.63
N LEU A 282 5.47 -47.66 23.32
CA LEU A 282 4.29 -47.92 22.50
C LEU A 282 4.77 -48.52 21.15
N PRO A 283 4.25 -49.70 20.75
CA PRO A 283 4.60 -50.30 19.47
C PRO A 283 4.21 -49.41 18.28
N SER A 284 5.06 -49.32 17.28
CA SER A 284 4.82 -48.46 16.09
C SER A 284 3.52 -48.83 15.37
N GLN A 285 3.18 -50.12 15.26
CA GLN A 285 1.93 -50.58 14.65
C GLN A 285 0.69 -50.08 15.38
N GLU A 286 0.69 -50.09 16.70
CA GLU A 286 -0.42 -49.58 17.53
C GLU A 286 -0.55 -48.05 17.38
N PHE A 287 0.56 -47.33 17.34
CA PHE A 287 0.54 -45.87 17.10
C PHE A 287 -0.07 -45.55 15.73
N TYR A 288 0.33 -46.21 14.67
CA TYR A 288 -0.19 -45.95 13.33
C TYR A 288 -1.68 -46.35 13.21
N ALA A 289 -2.10 -47.46 13.81
CA ALA A 289 -3.51 -47.88 13.84
C ALA A 289 -4.38 -46.86 14.58
N TRP A 290 -3.93 -46.41 15.74
CA TRP A 290 -4.60 -45.33 16.49
C TRP A 290 -4.63 -44.02 15.68
N SER A 291 -3.50 -43.61 15.09
CA SER A 291 -3.43 -42.35 14.32
C SER A 291 -4.37 -42.35 13.12
N LYS A 292 -4.58 -43.50 12.47
CA LYS A 292 -5.56 -43.62 11.38
C LYS A 292 -6.98 -43.42 11.89
N LYS A 293 -7.39 -44.14 12.95
CA LYS A 293 -8.72 -44.04 13.56
C LYS A 293 -9.00 -42.62 14.08
N ALA A 294 -8.01 -42.00 14.73
CA ALA A 294 -8.16 -40.66 15.26
C ALA A 294 -8.33 -39.59 14.16
N ARG A 295 -7.67 -39.79 12.97
CA ARG A 295 -7.88 -38.90 11.81
C ARG A 295 -9.25 -39.10 11.19
N GLU A 296 -9.75 -40.31 11.08
CA GLU A 296 -11.09 -40.62 10.55
C GLU A 296 -12.17 -40.00 11.46
N LYS A 297 -12.06 -40.14 12.78
CA LYS A 297 -12.97 -39.52 13.73
C LYS A 297 -12.94 -37.99 13.70
N LYS A 298 -11.74 -37.42 13.59
CA LYS A 298 -11.58 -35.97 13.43
C LYS A 298 -12.27 -35.49 12.16
N ALA A 299 -12.12 -36.20 11.03
CA ALA A 299 -12.80 -35.87 9.79
C ALA A 299 -14.33 -35.97 9.91
N ALA A 300 -14.84 -37.00 10.57
CA ALA A 300 -16.27 -37.15 10.85
C ALA A 300 -16.82 -36.00 11.73
N CYS A 301 -16.03 -35.53 12.71
CA CYS A 301 -16.39 -34.36 13.52
C CYS A 301 -16.36 -33.08 12.68
N GLU A 302 -15.40 -32.88 11.82
CA GLU A 302 -15.31 -31.74 10.88
C GLU A 302 -16.46 -31.76 9.85
N ALA A 303 -16.97 -32.95 9.49
CA ALA A 303 -18.15 -33.12 8.64
C ALA A 303 -19.49 -32.95 9.39
N GLY A 304 -19.45 -32.81 10.72
CA GLY A 304 -20.67 -32.69 11.55
C GLY A 304 -21.39 -34.02 11.82
N GLU A 305 -20.78 -35.17 11.50
CA GLU A 305 -21.32 -36.51 11.71
C GLU A 305 -21.29 -36.93 13.18
N ILE A 306 -20.30 -36.44 13.93
CA ILE A 306 -20.16 -36.65 15.39
C ILE A 306 -19.90 -35.30 16.09
N THR A 307 -20.30 -35.21 17.36
CA THR A 307 -20.05 -34.03 18.18
C THR A 307 -18.64 -34.01 18.73
N GLY A 308 -18.14 -32.82 19.14
CA GLY A 308 -16.84 -32.69 19.81
C GLY A 308 -16.77 -33.46 21.15
N GLU A 309 -17.91 -33.65 21.83
CA GLU A 309 -18.03 -34.52 23.03
C GLU A 309 -17.90 -35.99 22.64
N GLY A 310 -18.56 -36.45 21.58
CA GLY A 310 -18.41 -37.81 21.04
C GLY A 310 -16.97 -38.11 20.60
N PHE A 311 -16.23 -37.10 20.09
CA PHE A 311 -14.81 -37.27 19.82
C PHE A 311 -13.97 -37.50 21.10
N ARG A 312 -14.38 -36.94 22.26
CA ARG A 312 -13.69 -37.08 23.55
C ARG A 312 -14.04 -38.34 24.30
N GLU A 313 -15.30 -38.77 24.26
CA GLU A 313 -15.80 -39.94 25.00
C GLU A 313 -15.30 -41.27 24.46
N GLU A 314 -15.06 -41.36 23.17
CA GLU A 314 -14.52 -42.56 22.54
C GLU A 314 -12.96 -42.58 22.46
N LYS A 315 -12.27 -41.96 23.40
CA LYS A 315 -10.81 -42.18 23.51
C LYS A 315 -10.60 -43.63 23.82
N PRO A 316 -9.88 -44.40 22.94
CA PRO A 316 -9.50 -45.76 23.28
C PRO A 316 -8.66 -45.72 24.54
N ASP A 317 -9.10 -46.45 25.57
CA ASP A 317 -8.50 -46.47 26.90
C ASP A 317 -6.97 -46.63 26.85
N ASP A 318 -6.30 -45.84 27.73
CA ASP A 318 -4.99 -46.13 28.22
C ASP A 318 -5.07 -47.38 29.14
N LYS A 319 -4.86 -48.60 28.62
CA LYS A 319 -4.46 -49.75 29.42
C LYS A 319 -2.95 -49.80 29.41
#